data_098c01664719792ec4a9e1630f1490dc
#
_entry.id   098c01664719792ec4a9e1630f1490dc
#
_cell.length_a   1.000
_cell.length_b   1.000
_cell.length_c   1.000
_cell.angle_alpha   90.00
_cell.angle_beta   90.00
_cell.angle_gamma   90.00
#
_symmetry.space_group_name_H-M   'P 1'
#
loop_
_entity.id
_entity.type
_entity.pdbx_description
1 polymer ?
#
loop_
_entity_poly.entity_id
_entity_poly.type
_entity_poly.pdbx_seq_one_letter_code
_entity_poly.pdbx_strand_id
1 'polypeptide(L)'
;MLNQINVLQKCRTLAGVTFFAALLLPFVLQGQSEITYRVSVAEAGLRGPVKHVQTHQTCDATARRCFKVVEEEFNADGWRTAIVSIDSLGRFYTRYDYTSDGRLHSVIEGFPLAWDSIAFSYDKHGCLTGYNVFGTNVDTTGGKKSTRFTIQCDKQCRPLFHIAEWGDSSEYRYDSKGRLVYKALPGAEMSYYYDAKGRLERIRTGAGRYVDQFFRYDKDDNLIESWHSDWEQDAGGEPNPSPHIRYTILKTDGHGNWTKAKTMVTESGKTYTCTIERVISYYE
;
A
#
# COMPACT_ATOMS: atom_id res chain seq x y z
N MET A 1 31.45 -4.98 -0.26
CA MET A 1 30.29 -5.76 0.22
C MET A 1 29.00 -4.93 0.47
N LEU A 2 28.98 -3.68 0.08
CA LEU A 2 27.84 -2.73 0.25
C LEU A 2 26.94 -2.58 -1.00
N ASN A 3 27.27 -3.28 -2.11
CA ASN A 3 26.62 -3.03 -3.41
C ASN A 3 25.42 -3.92 -3.76
N GLN A 4 25.11 -4.97 -3.00
CA GLN A 4 23.96 -5.85 -3.32
C GLN A 4 22.69 -5.48 -2.56
N ILE A 5 22.80 -4.90 -1.38
CA ILE A 5 21.63 -4.37 -0.62
C ILE A 5 20.98 -3.19 -1.38
N ASN A 6 21.78 -2.42 -2.11
CA ASN A 6 21.30 -1.30 -2.93
C ASN A 6 20.48 -1.70 -4.17
N VAL A 7 20.57 -2.93 -4.66
CA VAL A 7 19.81 -3.36 -5.86
C VAL A 7 18.38 -3.72 -5.49
N LEU A 8 18.16 -4.40 -4.37
CA LEU A 8 16.80 -4.73 -3.89
C LEU A 8 16.07 -3.51 -3.33
N GLN A 9 16.77 -2.62 -2.63
CA GLN A 9 16.18 -1.33 -2.22
C GLN A 9 15.90 -0.42 -3.43
N LYS A 10 16.76 -0.39 -4.46
CA LYS A 10 16.48 0.37 -5.69
C LYS A 10 15.36 -0.21 -6.53
N CYS A 11 15.16 -1.53 -6.54
CA CYS A 11 13.96 -2.12 -7.16
C CYS A 11 12.69 -1.85 -6.36
N ARG A 12 12.74 -1.81 -5.02
CA ARG A 12 11.61 -1.42 -4.16
C ARG A 12 11.25 0.06 -4.29
N THR A 13 12.22 0.96 -4.41
CA THR A 13 11.97 2.42 -4.47
C THR A 13 11.61 2.96 -5.86
N LEU A 14 12.05 2.34 -6.95
CA LEU A 14 11.77 2.84 -8.31
C LEU A 14 10.61 2.16 -9.03
N ALA A 15 10.25 0.94 -8.65
CA ALA A 15 9.16 0.20 -9.30
C ALA A 15 7.88 0.12 -8.45
N GLY A 16 7.95 0.25 -7.12
CA GLY A 16 6.83 0.02 -6.20
C GLY A 16 5.96 1.24 -5.94
N VAL A 17 6.53 2.44 -5.90
CA VAL A 17 5.83 3.60 -5.34
C VAL A 17 4.84 4.24 -6.31
N THR A 18 5.08 4.19 -7.61
CA THR A 18 4.23 4.96 -8.56
C THR A 18 3.04 4.19 -9.11
N PHE A 19 3.04 2.86 -9.09
CA PHE A 19 1.96 2.06 -9.70
C PHE A 19 1.10 1.26 -8.72
N PHE A 20 1.64 0.91 -7.56
CA PHE A 20 0.83 0.36 -6.47
C PHE A 20 -0.25 1.35 -6.01
N ALA A 21 0.02 2.66 -6.12
CA ALA A 21 -0.94 3.69 -5.75
C ALA A 21 -2.27 3.62 -6.53
N ALA A 22 -2.27 3.23 -7.80
CA ALA A 22 -3.49 3.28 -8.62
C ALA A 22 -4.46 2.11 -8.37
N LEU A 23 -3.97 0.93 -7.98
CA LEU A 23 -4.80 -0.24 -7.67
C LEU A 23 -4.98 -0.49 -6.16
N LEU A 24 -4.05 0.03 -5.34
CA LEU A 24 -4.10 -0.05 -3.87
C LEU A 24 -4.60 1.25 -3.23
N LEU A 25 -5.26 2.10 -3.98
CA LEU A 25 -5.77 3.40 -3.51
C LEU A 25 -6.61 3.35 -2.23
N PRO A 26 -7.38 2.29 -1.91
CA PRO A 26 -7.98 2.18 -0.59
C PRO A 26 -6.95 2.18 0.55
N PHE A 27 -5.72 1.68 0.31
CA PHE A 27 -4.67 1.58 1.33
C PHE A 27 -4.00 2.90 1.69
N VAL A 28 -3.81 3.78 0.71
CA VAL A 28 -3.23 5.10 0.94
C VAL A 28 -4.22 6.00 1.67
N LEU A 29 -5.53 5.69 1.56
CA LEU A 29 -6.60 6.57 1.98
C LEU A 29 -6.84 6.64 3.48
N GLN A 30 -6.39 5.66 4.26
CA GLN A 30 -6.63 5.69 5.71
C GLN A 30 -5.44 6.15 6.55
N GLY A 31 -4.32 6.55 5.92
CA GLY A 31 -3.14 7.02 6.67
C GLY A 31 -2.58 5.96 7.63
N GLN A 32 -2.96 4.70 7.43
CA GLN A 32 -2.48 3.62 8.27
C GLN A 32 -1.02 3.35 7.98
N SER A 33 -0.26 3.08 9.02
CA SER A 33 1.17 2.83 8.94
C SER A 33 1.45 1.58 8.10
N GLU A 34 2.58 1.55 7.39
CA GLU A 34 3.09 0.35 6.68
C GLU A 34 3.21 -0.90 7.58
N ILE A 35 3.06 -0.72 8.90
CA ILE A 35 3.06 -1.79 9.89
C ILE A 35 1.75 -2.59 9.87
N THR A 36 0.64 -2.03 9.38
CA THR A 36 -0.64 -2.75 9.33
C THR A 36 -0.77 -3.54 8.06
N TYR A 37 -0.20 -4.74 8.04
CA TYR A 37 -0.49 -5.74 7.02
C TYR A 37 -1.96 -6.23 7.05
N ARG A 38 -2.66 -5.99 8.15
CA ARG A 38 -4.06 -6.37 8.31
C ARG A 38 -4.97 -5.44 7.54
N VAL A 39 -5.70 -5.99 6.57
CA VAL A 39 -6.60 -5.23 5.70
C VAL A 39 -7.97 -5.84 5.72
N SER A 40 -8.94 -5.06 6.12
CA SER A 40 -10.37 -5.44 6.06
C SER A 40 -10.98 -5.17 4.69
N VAL A 41 -12.14 -5.78 4.43
CA VAL A 41 -12.98 -5.48 3.27
C VAL A 41 -13.24 -3.97 3.12
N ALA A 42 -13.55 -3.27 4.24
CA ALA A 42 -13.79 -1.82 4.22
C ALA A 42 -12.52 -1.02 3.88
N GLU A 43 -11.36 -1.41 4.44
CA GLU A 43 -10.08 -0.79 4.13
C GLU A 43 -9.64 -1.04 2.69
N ALA A 44 -10.07 -2.16 2.09
CA ALA A 44 -9.92 -2.42 0.66
C ALA A 44 -10.89 -1.60 -0.21
N GLY A 45 -11.71 -0.72 0.40
CA GLY A 45 -12.70 0.09 -0.31
C GLY A 45 -13.86 -0.74 -0.87
N LEU A 46 -14.17 -1.87 -0.24
CA LEU A 46 -15.23 -2.80 -0.62
C LEU A 46 -16.36 -2.78 0.39
N ARG A 47 -17.55 -3.20 -0.03
CA ARG A 47 -18.77 -3.24 0.78
C ARG A 47 -19.41 -4.63 0.72
N GLY A 48 -20.06 -5.02 1.81
CA GLY A 48 -20.73 -6.33 1.93
C GLY A 48 -19.76 -7.45 2.34
N PRO A 49 -20.25 -8.68 2.45
CA PRO A 49 -19.49 -9.84 2.90
C PRO A 49 -18.62 -10.41 1.74
N VAL A 50 -17.64 -9.65 1.30
CA VAL A 50 -16.79 -10.00 0.16
C VAL A 50 -15.94 -11.23 0.49
N LYS A 51 -15.91 -12.20 -0.41
CA LYS A 51 -15.10 -13.41 -0.36
C LYS A 51 -13.87 -13.32 -1.26
N HIS A 52 -14.05 -12.85 -2.49
CA HIS A 52 -12.98 -12.80 -3.48
C HIS A 52 -13.19 -11.64 -4.44
N VAL A 53 -12.10 -11.01 -4.85
CA VAL A 53 -12.08 -9.97 -5.88
C VAL A 53 -11.01 -10.31 -6.90
N GLN A 54 -11.40 -10.38 -8.16
CA GLN A 54 -10.46 -10.47 -9.26
C GLN A 54 -10.53 -9.16 -10.06
N THR A 55 -9.41 -8.48 -10.16
CA THR A 55 -9.26 -7.20 -10.88
C THR A 55 -8.43 -7.41 -12.14
N HIS A 56 -8.99 -7.06 -13.28
CA HIS A 56 -8.31 -7.06 -14.57
C HIS A 56 -8.09 -5.63 -15.03
N GLN A 57 -6.88 -5.33 -15.46
CA GLN A 57 -6.55 -4.03 -16.06
C GLN A 57 -6.07 -4.23 -17.48
N THR A 58 -6.71 -3.53 -18.40
CA THR A 58 -6.32 -3.46 -19.81
C THR A 58 -6.03 -2.01 -20.16
N CYS A 59 -4.83 -1.74 -20.63
CA CYS A 59 -4.40 -0.41 -21.05
C CYS A 59 -4.19 -0.34 -22.56
N ASP A 60 -4.26 0.87 -23.12
CA ASP A 60 -3.88 1.08 -24.51
C ASP A 60 -2.39 0.78 -24.74
N ALA A 61 -2.01 0.61 -26.02
CA ALA A 61 -0.66 0.18 -26.40
C ALA A 61 0.45 1.17 -26.01
N THR A 62 0.10 2.38 -25.56
CA THR A 62 1.05 3.41 -25.18
C THR A 62 1.46 3.34 -23.71
N ALA A 63 0.75 2.56 -22.90
CA ALA A 63 1.05 2.38 -21.48
C ALA A 63 2.32 1.54 -21.29
N ARG A 64 3.31 2.12 -20.60
CA ARG A 64 4.60 1.45 -20.36
C ARG A 64 4.50 0.29 -19.35
N ARG A 65 3.51 0.30 -18.48
CA ARG A 65 3.29 -0.74 -17.45
C ARG A 65 1.79 -0.91 -17.24
N CYS A 66 1.35 -2.14 -17.29
CA CYS A 66 -0.03 -2.51 -17.01
C CYS A 66 -0.04 -3.74 -16.11
N PHE A 67 -0.63 -3.63 -14.93
CA PHE A 67 -0.95 -4.82 -14.14
C PHE A 67 -2.05 -5.57 -14.86
N LYS A 68 -1.81 -6.83 -15.17
CA LYS A 68 -2.78 -7.62 -15.91
C LYS A 68 -3.89 -8.16 -15.01
N VAL A 69 -3.52 -8.67 -13.84
CA VAL A 69 -4.48 -9.28 -12.90
C VAL A 69 -4.04 -9.03 -11.46
N VAL A 70 -4.99 -8.72 -10.60
CA VAL A 70 -4.85 -8.77 -9.14
C VAL A 70 -6.00 -9.58 -8.57
N GLU A 71 -5.69 -10.55 -7.73
CA GLU A 71 -6.66 -11.40 -7.04
C GLU A 71 -6.51 -11.18 -5.54
N GLU A 72 -7.63 -10.98 -4.84
CA GLU A 72 -7.67 -10.77 -3.39
C GLU A 72 -8.69 -11.72 -2.78
N GLU A 73 -8.33 -12.34 -1.67
CA GLU A 73 -9.20 -13.22 -0.91
C GLU A 73 -9.43 -12.65 0.50
N PHE A 74 -10.63 -12.83 1.00
CA PHE A 74 -11.04 -12.42 2.34
C PHE A 74 -11.67 -13.59 3.08
N ASN A 75 -11.48 -13.67 4.41
CA ASN A 75 -12.21 -14.63 5.24
C ASN A 75 -13.63 -14.11 5.58
N ALA A 76 -14.44 -14.95 6.24
CA ALA A 76 -15.80 -14.59 6.62
C ALA A 76 -15.89 -13.42 7.62
N ASP A 77 -14.81 -13.16 8.37
CA ASP A 77 -14.70 -12.00 9.27
C ASP A 77 -14.33 -10.71 8.52
N GLY A 78 -14.16 -10.78 7.18
CA GLY A 78 -13.83 -9.65 6.33
C GLY A 78 -12.35 -9.24 6.35
N TRP A 79 -11.43 -10.12 6.78
CA TRP A 79 -9.99 -9.87 6.73
C TRP A 79 -9.37 -10.47 5.48
N ARG A 80 -8.48 -9.73 4.83
CA ARG A 80 -7.74 -10.23 3.67
C ARG A 80 -6.84 -11.39 4.07
N THR A 81 -6.95 -12.51 3.34
CA THR A 81 -6.14 -13.73 3.53
C THR A 81 -5.11 -13.94 2.45
N ALA A 82 -5.33 -13.40 1.25
CA ALA A 82 -4.37 -13.46 0.17
C ALA A 82 -4.48 -12.27 -0.78
N ILE A 83 -3.37 -11.95 -1.42
CA ILE A 83 -3.31 -11.11 -2.61
C ILE A 83 -2.29 -11.70 -3.59
N VAL A 84 -2.67 -11.78 -4.85
CA VAL A 84 -1.79 -12.21 -5.95
C VAL A 84 -1.82 -11.13 -7.01
N SER A 85 -0.65 -10.64 -7.40
CA SER A 85 -0.52 -9.72 -8.53
C SER A 85 0.33 -10.36 -9.62
N ILE A 86 -0.11 -10.19 -10.86
CA ILE A 86 0.57 -10.71 -12.04
C ILE A 86 0.79 -9.53 -12.99
N ASP A 87 2.04 -9.22 -13.25
CA ASP A 87 2.46 -8.17 -14.17
C ASP A 87 3.54 -8.69 -15.14
N SER A 88 4.16 -7.78 -15.89
CA SER A 88 5.25 -8.09 -16.81
C SER A 88 6.54 -8.59 -16.13
N LEU A 89 6.69 -8.40 -14.82
CA LEU A 89 7.84 -8.86 -14.04
C LEU A 89 7.61 -10.24 -13.43
N GLY A 90 6.37 -10.73 -13.45
CA GLY A 90 6.01 -12.04 -12.95
C GLY A 90 4.83 -12.06 -12.00
N ARG A 91 4.79 -13.10 -11.17
CA ARG A 91 3.74 -13.31 -10.17
C ARG A 91 4.31 -12.98 -8.79
N PHE A 92 3.70 -12.02 -8.13
CA PHE A 92 3.95 -11.71 -6.72
C PHE A 92 2.76 -12.16 -5.90
N TYR A 93 2.99 -12.72 -4.71
CA TYR A 93 1.93 -13.15 -3.79
C TYR A 93 2.22 -12.67 -2.37
N THR A 94 1.13 -12.44 -1.64
CA THR A 94 1.15 -12.23 -0.20
C THR A 94 0.04 -13.06 0.42
N ARG A 95 0.36 -13.81 1.46
CA ARG A 95 -0.59 -14.59 2.24
C ARG A 95 -0.57 -14.10 3.68
N TYR A 96 -1.74 -14.02 4.28
CA TYR A 96 -1.98 -13.56 5.64
C TYR A 96 -2.58 -14.68 6.47
N ASP A 97 -1.94 -15.05 7.57
CA ASP A 97 -2.44 -16.05 8.50
C ASP A 97 -2.86 -15.37 9.81
N TYR A 98 -4.05 -15.71 10.30
CA TYR A 98 -4.64 -15.13 11.50
C TYR A 98 -4.75 -16.18 12.62
N THR A 99 -4.63 -15.71 13.87
CA THR A 99 -4.97 -16.49 15.05
C THR A 99 -6.47 -16.70 15.16
N SER A 100 -6.93 -17.63 16.00
CA SER A 100 -8.35 -17.89 16.23
C SER A 100 -9.12 -16.70 16.82
N ASP A 101 -8.42 -15.75 17.45
CA ASP A 101 -8.98 -14.48 17.95
C ASP A 101 -8.86 -13.32 16.95
N GLY A 102 -8.55 -13.63 15.68
CA GLY A 102 -8.57 -12.68 14.57
C GLY A 102 -7.36 -11.73 14.51
N ARG A 103 -6.29 -11.97 15.27
CA ARG A 103 -5.04 -11.21 15.16
C ARG A 103 -4.18 -11.75 14.03
N LEU A 104 -3.49 -10.87 13.32
CA LEU A 104 -2.55 -11.28 12.28
C LEU A 104 -1.36 -12.00 12.90
N HIS A 105 -1.20 -13.29 12.60
CA HIS A 105 -0.11 -14.13 13.12
C HIS A 105 1.14 -14.02 12.25
N SER A 106 0.98 -14.21 10.94
CA SER A 106 2.10 -14.15 10.01
C SER A 106 1.69 -13.64 8.63
N VAL A 107 2.68 -13.15 7.91
CA VAL A 107 2.58 -12.81 6.49
C VAL A 107 3.72 -13.49 5.75
N ILE A 108 3.40 -14.07 4.60
CA ILE A 108 4.39 -14.59 3.66
C ILE A 108 4.22 -13.80 2.37
N GLU A 109 5.29 -13.15 1.90
CA GLU A 109 5.25 -12.35 0.69
C GLU A 109 6.46 -12.59 -0.20
N GLY A 110 6.28 -12.50 -1.51
CA GLY A 110 7.40 -12.61 -2.46
C GLY A 110 7.03 -13.19 -3.81
N PHE A 111 8.06 -13.55 -4.53
CA PHE A 111 8.02 -14.26 -5.80
C PHE A 111 8.17 -15.76 -5.56
N PRO A 112 7.83 -16.64 -6.54
CA PRO A 112 7.88 -18.09 -6.36
C PRO A 112 9.21 -18.66 -5.90
N LEU A 113 10.34 -17.98 -6.17
CA LEU A 113 11.69 -18.41 -5.83
C LEU A 113 12.35 -17.59 -4.72
N ALA A 114 11.72 -16.52 -4.26
CA ALA A 114 12.24 -15.62 -3.23
C ALA A 114 11.09 -15.03 -2.42
N TRP A 115 11.00 -15.41 -1.14
CA TRP A 115 9.93 -14.98 -0.26
C TRP A 115 10.46 -14.55 1.10
N ASP A 116 9.75 -13.63 1.72
CA ASP A 116 9.95 -13.22 3.10
C ASP A 116 8.78 -13.74 3.95
N SER A 117 9.07 -14.15 5.17
CA SER A 117 8.07 -14.49 6.18
C SER A 117 8.18 -13.50 7.33
N ILE A 118 7.05 -12.95 7.74
CA ILE A 118 6.95 -11.96 8.81
C ILE A 118 6.09 -12.57 9.91
N ALA A 119 6.63 -12.67 11.13
CA ALA A 119 5.92 -13.19 12.29
C ALA A 119 5.69 -12.09 13.31
N PHE A 120 4.44 -11.88 13.73
CA PHE A 120 3.99 -10.79 14.60
C PHE A 120 3.93 -11.23 16.07
N SER A 121 4.22 -10.32 16.98
CA SER A 121 4.18 -10.49 18.43
C SER A 121 3.28 -9.46 19.09
N TYR A 122 2.47 -9.91 20.04
CA TYR A 122 1.49 -9.08 20.75
C TYR A 122 1.69 -9.19 22.26
N ASP A 123 1.34 -8.14 22.99
CA ASP A 123 1.27 -8.18 24.45
C ASP A 123 -0.03 -8.84 24.94
N LYS A 124 -0.18 -8.93 26.26
CA LYS A 124 -1.37 -9.49 26.92
C LYS A 124 -2.67 -8.70 26.65
N HIS A 125 -2.57 -7.47 26.20
CA HIS A 125 -3.72 -6.61 25.86
C HIS A 125 -4.07 -6.66 24.37
N GLY A 126 -3.27 -7.41 23.56
CA GLY A 126 -3.45 -7.54 22.12
C GLY A 126 -2.81 -6.42 21.31
N CYS A 127 -1.99 -5.55 21.93
CA CYS A 127 -1.24 -4.53 21.21
C CYS A 127 -0.01 -5.15 20.54
N LEU A 128 0.23 -4.78 19.27
CA LEU A 128 1.41 -5.23 18.53
C LEU A 128 2.68 -4.69 19.19
N THR A 129 3.60 -5.59 19.59
CA THR A 129 4.86 -5.23 20.25
C THR A 129 6.07 -5.37 19.34
N GLY A 130 5.93 -6.04 18.22
CA GLY A 130 7.00 -6.19 17.25
C GLY A 130 6.74 -7.29 16.23
N TYR A 131 7.70 -7.50 15.37
CA TYR A 131 7.70 -8.61 14.41
C TYR A 131 9.13 -8.99 14.01
N ASN A 132 9.27 -10.21 13.49
CA ASN A 132 10.51 -10.71 12.92
C ASN A 132 10.30 -10.95 11.43
N VAL A 133 11.24 -10.51 10.61
CA VAL A 133 11.28 -10.76 9.17
C VAL A 133 12.33 -11.84 8.91
N PHE A 134 11.93 -12.91 8.24
CA PHE A 134 12.81 -14.01 7.82
C PHE A 134 12.83 -14.03 6.30
N GLY A 135 13.98 -13.69 5.70
CA GLY A 135 14.14 -13.70 4.24
C GLY A 135 14.76 -14.99 3.71
N THR A 136 14.51 -15.29 2.45
CA THR A 136 15.19 -16.37 1.71
C THR A 136 16.61 -16.01 1.30
N ASN A 137 17.02 -14.75 1.45
CA ASN A 137 18.41 -14.34 1.21
C ASN A 137 19.30 -14.97 2.28
N VAL A 138 19.77 -16.20 1.96
CA VAL A 138 20.83 -16.86 2.68
C VAL A 138 22.06 -15.97 2.53
N ASP A 139 22.66 -15.52 3.64
CA ASP A 139 23.96 -14.90 3.58
C ASP A 139 24.99 -15.91 3.01
N THR A 140 26.13 -15.42 2.57
CA THR A 140 27.21 -16.27 2.01
C THR A 140 27.72 -17.34 2.98
N THR A 141 27.26 -17.34 4.23
CA THR A 141 27.59 -18.31 5.30
C THR A 141 26.50 -19.37 5.51
N GLY A 142 25.35 -19.28 4.76
CA GLY A 142 24.25 -20.26 4.84
C GLY A 142 23.28 -20.02 5.99
N GLY A 143 23.42 -18.93 6.76
CA GLY A 143 22.53 -18.59 7.87
C GLY A 143 21.25 -17.89 7.40
N LYS A 144 20.08 -18.32 7.90
CA LYS A 144 18.83 -17.56 7.74
C LYS A 144 18.95 -16.24 8.53
N LYS A 145 19.03 -15.13 7.83
CA LYS A 145 19.06 -13.81 8.46
C LYS A 145 17.65 -13.43 8.88
N SER A 146 17.39 -13.34 10.18
CA SER A 146 16.18 -12.72 10.70
C SER A 146 16.48 -11.27 11.10
N THR A 147 15.52 -10.39 10.86
CA THR A 147 15.56 -9.00 11.32
C THR A 147 14.42 -8.77 12.27
N ARG A 148 14.73 -8.27 13.47
CA ARG A 148 13.75 -7.99 14.49
C ARG A 148 13.39 -6.50 14.48
N PHE A 149 12.09 -6.25 14.63
CA PHE A 149 11.53 -4.92 14.82
C PHE A 149 10.74 -4.88 16.11
N THR A 150 10.90 -3.79 16.87
CA THR A 150 10.14 -3.52 18.08
C THR A 150 9.16 -2.37 17.83
N ILE A 151 7.94 -2.49 18.35
CA ILE A 151 6.90 -1.49 18.22
C ILE A 151 6.52 -1.00 19.59
N GLN A 152 6.51 0.32 19.77
CA GLN A 152 5.96 0.98 20.93
C GLN A 152 4.61 1.59 20.55
N CYS A 153 3.57 1.24 21.29
CA CYS A 153 2.21 1.71 21.07
C CYS A 153 1.74 2.65 22.20
N ASP A 154 0.74 3.47 21.87
CA ASP A 154 -0.03 4.20 22.88
C ASP A 154 -1.07 3.29 23.57
N LYS A 155 -1.86 3.90 24.47
CA LYS A 155 -2.92 3.19 25.24
C LYS A 155 -4.05 2.64 24.36
N GLN A 156 -4.18 3.08 23.12
CA GLN A 156 -5.14 2.62 22.12
C GLN A 156 -4.54 1.59 21.15
N CYS A 157 -3.36 1.05 21.46
CA CYS A 157 -2.59 0.11 20.63
C CYS A 157 -2.16 0.70 19.25
N ARG A 158 -2.11 2.03 19.11
CA ARG A 158 -1.62 2.66 17.90
C ARG A 158 -0.10 2.79 17.97
N PRO A 159 0.66 2.39 16.94
CA PRO A 159 2.11 2.51 16.90
C PRO A 159 2.56 3.97 17.07
N LEU A 160 3.46 4.24 18.00
CA LEU A 160 4.15 5.51 18.16
C LEU A 160 5.56 5.46 17.58
N PHE A 161 6.23 4.32 17.78
CA PHE A 161 7.58 4.08 17.26
C PHE A 161 7.69 2.67 16.68
N HIS A 162 8.45 2.57 15.62
CA HIS A 162 8.89 1.32 15.02
C HIS A 162 10.41 1.36 14.96
N ILE A 163 11.06 0.43 15.64
CA ILE A 163 12.50 0.42 15.90
C ILE A 163 13.09 -0.86 15.33
N ALA A 164 14.01 -0.72 14.38
CA ALA A 164 14.77 -1.84 13.84
C ALA A 164 15.90 -2.25 14.82
N GLU A 165 16.34 -3.50 14.78
CA GLU A 165 17.39 -4.02 15.65
C GLU A 165 18.74 -3.29 15.52
N TRP A 166 18.99 -2.62 14.39
CA TRP A 166 20.20 -1.81 14.16
C TRP A 166 20.06 -0.35 14.58
N GLY A 167 18.92 0.03 15.23
CA GLY A 167 18.70 1.34 15.81
C GLY A 167 17.93 2.34 14.96
N ASP A 168 17.69 2.08 13.68
CA ASP A 168 16.82 2.93 12.87
C ASP A 168 15.40 2.94 13.43
N SER A 169 14.77 4.11 13.47
CA SER A 169 13.43 4.25 14.00
C SER A 169 12.52 5.06 13.08
N SER A 170 11.24 4.70 13.10
CA SER A 170 10.16 5.50 12.51
C SER A 170 9.26 6.01 13.61
N GLU A 171 8.78 7.24 13.50
CA GLU A 171 7.85 7.87 14.44
C GLU A 171 6.50 8.09 13.79
N TYR A 172 5.42 7.93 14.57
CA TYR A 172 4.04 8.10 14.12
C TYR A 172 3.30 9.03 15.08
N ARG A 173 2.53 9.98 14.55
CA ARG A 173 1.67 10.87 15.33
C ARG A 173 0.25 10.85 14.80
N TYR A 174 -0.70 10.95 15.71
CA TYR A 174 -2.13 10.86 15.44
C TYR A 174 -2.84 12.13 15.90
N ASP A 175 -3.91 12.50 15.21
CA ASP A 175 -4.81 13.57 15.65
C ASP A 175 -5.75 13.07 16.78
N SER A 176 -6.59 13.98 17.28
CA SER A 176 -7.56 13.68 18.33
C SER A 176 -8.64 12.67 17.90
N LYS A 177 -8.83 12.44 16.59
CA LYS A 177 -9.73 11.44 16.03
C LYS A 177 -9.06 10.09 15.79
N GLY A 178 -7.77 9.96 16.12
CA GLY A 178 -6.98 8.74 15.93
C GLY A 178 -6.46 8.52 14.50
N ARG A 179 -6.51 9.52 13.63
CA ARG A 179 -6.00 9.43 12.26
C ARG A 179 -4.51 9.77 12.24
N LEU A 180 -3.73 9.02 11.47
CA LEU A 180 -2.30 9.29 11.29
C LEU A 180 -2.11 10.65 10.60
N VAL A 181 -1.40 11.58 11.24
CA VAL A 181 -1.12 12.92 10.69
C VAL A 181 0.36 13.12 10.35
N TYR A 182 1.23 12.29 10.91
CA TYR A 182 2.66 12.40 10.65
C TYR A 182 3.35 11.03 10.77
N LYS A 183 4.33 10.80 9.91
CA LYS A 183 5.23 9.65 9.95
C LYS A 183 6.63 10.11 9.59
N ALA A 184 7.61 9.87 10.46
CA ALA A 184 9.02 10.01 10.14
C ALA A 184 9.62 8.64 9.85
N LEU A 185 10.43 8.56 8.79
CA LEU A 185 11.24 7.41 8.41
C LEU A 185 12.71 7.83 8.44
N PRO A 186 13.67 6.91 8.52
CA PRO A 186 15.08 7.25 8.32
C PRO A 186 15.28 7.95 6.98
N GLY A 187 15.59 9.25 7.02
CA GLY A 187 15.85 10.08 5.82
C GLY A 187 14.61 10.62 5.09
N ALA A 188 13.41 10.41 5.58
CA ALA A 188 12.19 10.96 4.98
C ALA A 188 11.10 11.21 6.02
N GLU A 189 10.18 12.11 5.70
CA GLU A 189 8.99 12.35 6.52
C GLU A 189 7.74 12.46 5.64
N MET A 190 6.58 12.16 6.23
CA MET A 190 5.27 12.24 5.61
C MET A 190 4.30 12.95 6.52
N SER A 191 3.52 13.89 5.98
CA SER A 191 2.40 14.54 6.66
C SER A 191 1.11 14.24 5.92
N TYR A 192 0.05 13.90 6.66
CA TYR A 192 -1.24 13.49 6.13
C TYR A 192 -2.28 14.53 6.47
N TYR A 193 -3.02 14.99 5.47
CA TYR A 193 -4.05 16.01 5.60
C TYR A 193 -5.40 15.44 5.18
N TYR A 194 -6.44 15.79 5.92
CA TYR A 194 -7.77 15.25 5.73
C TYR A 194 -8.78 16.36 5.47
N ASP A 195 -9.74 16.10 4.60
CA ASP A 195 -10.85 17.01 4.33
C ASP A 195 -11.85 17.05 5.52
N ALA A 196 -12.87 17.91 5.40
CA ALA A 196 -13.89 18.07 6.43
C ALA A 196 -14.68 16.79 6.73
N LYS A 197 -14.78 15.87 5.76
CA LYS A 197 -15.40 14.55 5.91
C LYS A 197 -14.47 13.51 6.55
N GLY A 198 -13.18 13.83 6.71
CA GLY A 198 -12.17 12.94 7.26
C GLY A 198 -11.51 12.03 6.22
N ARG A 199 -11.67 12.30 4.92
CA ARG A 199 -11.00 11.58 3.83
C ARG A 199 -9.63 12.18 3.60
N LEU A 200 -8.66 11.35 3.22
CA LEU A 200 -7.31 11.81 2.92
C LEU A 200 -7.32 12.74 1.70
N GLU A 201 -6.97 14.00 1.89
CA GLU A 201 -6.95 15.03 0.83
C GLU A 201 -5.55 15.23 0.25
N ARG A 202 -4.50 15.10 1.10
CA ARG A 202 -3.13 15.33 0.69
C ARG A 202 -2.15 14.54 1.54
N ILE A 203 -1.11 14.03 0.91
CA ILE A 203 0.11 13.54 1.57
C ILE A 203 1.25 14.45 1.14
N ARG A 204 2.00 14.97 2.11
CA ARG A 204 3.28 15.64 1.86
C ARG A 204 4.41 14.69 2.23
N THR A 205 5.29 14.41 1.30
CA THR A 205 6.47 13.56 1.52
C THR A 205 7.73 14.37 1.26
N GLY A 206 8.71 14.28 2.15
CA GLY A 206 9.96 15.02 2.04
C GLY A 206 11.18 14.25 2.53
N ALA A 207 12.30 14.49 1.84
CA ALA A 207 13.66 14.09 2.20
C ALA A 207 14.59 15.23 1.80
N GLY A 208 14.47 16.39 2.46
CA GLY A 208 15.11 17.66 2.07
C GLY A 208 14.33 18.48 1.05
N ARG A 209 13.45 17.88 0.25
CA ARG A 209 12.47 18.54 -0.62
C ARG A 209 11.11 17.87 -0.41
N TYR A 210 10.04 18.63 -0.65
CA TYR A 210 8.67 18.15 -0.44
C TYR A 210 7.96 17.94 -1.77
N VAL A 211 7.24 16.81 -1.84
CA VAL A 211 6.29 16.50 -2.91
C VAL A 211 4.94 16.30 -2.26
N ASP A 212 3.93 17.01 -2.75
CA ASP A 212 2.55 16.84 -2.33
C ASP A 212 1.83 15.90 -3.30
N GLN A 213 1.18 14.87 -2.77
CA GLN A 213 0.21 14.04 -3.49
C GLN A 213 -1.19 14.44 -3.06
N PHE A 214 -2.07 14.74 -4.00
CA PHE A 214 -3.44 15.20 -3.76
C PHE A 214 -4.44 14.14 -4.19
N PHE A 215 -5.61 14.16 -3.53
CA PHE A 215 -6.72 13.25 -3.78
C PHE A 215 -8.04 14.00 -3.82
N ARG A 216 -8.91 13.67 -4.76
CA ARG A 216 -10.24 14.26 -4.89
C ARG A 216 -11.30 13.17 -5.01
N TYR A 217 -12.42 13.40 -4.36
CA TYR A 217 -13.53 12.44 -4.25
C TYR A 217 -14.81 13.03 -4.80
N ASP A 218 -15.69 12.16 -5.27
CA ASP A 218 -17.07 12.53 -5.61
C ASP A 218 -17.96 12.61 -4.35
N LYS A 219 -19.27 12.86 -4.59
CA LYS A 219 -20.29 12.93 -3.53
C LYS A 219 -20.51 11.59 -2.80
N ASP A 220 -20.22 10.48 -3.47
CA ASP A 220 -20.42 9.10 -2.99
C ASP A 220 -19.13 8.52 -2.38
N ASP A 221 -18.14 9.40 -2.10
CA ASP A 221 -16.83 9.11 -1.51
C ASP A 221 -15.91 8.23 -2.37
N ASN A 222 -16.19 8.11 -3.67
CA ASN A 222 -15.27 7.45 -4.59
C ASN A 222 -14.13 8.41 -4.96
N LEU A 223 -12.90 7.89 -4.99
CA LEU A 223 -11.77 8.64 -5.52
C LEU A 223 -11.96 8.87 -7.02
N ILE A 224 -11.92 10.13 -7.46
CA ILE A 224 -12.08 10.52 -8.87
C ILE A 224 -10.82 11.10 -9.49
N GLU A 225 -9.85 11.53 -8.66
CA GLU A 225 -8.62 12.12 -9.19
C GLU A 225 -7.49 12.04 -8.17
N SER A 226 -6.27 11.80 -8.64
CA SER A 226 -5.05 11.94 -7.86
C SER A 226 -3.93 12.52 -8.72
N TRP A 227 -3.11 13.37 -8.12
CA TRP A 227 -1.95 13.98 -8.79
C TRP A 227 -0.87 14.33 -7.76
N HIS A 228 0.35 14.56 -8.23
CA HIS A 228 1.42 15.10 -7.41
C HIS A 228 1.66 16.57 -7.78
N SER A 229 2.16 17.38 -6.83
CA SER A 229 2.74 18.67 -7.17
C SER A 229 3.94 18.45 -8.09
N ASP A 230 4.14 19.35 -9.03
CA ASP A 230 5.31 19.30 -9.89
C ASP A 230 6.57 19.41 -9.02
N TRP A 231 7.50 18.51 -9.26
CA TRP A 231 8.82 18.59 -8.64
C TRP A 231 9.59 19.68 -9.35
N GLU A 232 9.74 20.85 -8.74
CA GLU A 232 10.67 21.86 -9.21
C GLU A 232 12.09 21.30 -9.11
N GLN A 233 12.71 20.96 -10.25
CA GLN A 233 14.11 20.60 -10.31
C GLN A 233 14.94 21.88 -10.27
N ASP A 234 15.58 22.19 -9.12
CA ASP A 234 16.57 23.27 -8.99
C ASP A 234 17.89 23.04 -9.77
N ALA A 235 17.91 22.11 -10.69
CA ALA A 235 19.12 21.72 -11.43
C ALA A 235 19.03 22.01 -12.94
N GLY A 236 18.18 22.95 -13.38
CA GLY A 236 18.13 23.35 -14.80
C GLY A 236 17.59 22.27 -15.77
N GLY A 237 17.00 21.20 -15.25
CA GLY A 237 16.28 20.21 -16.04
C GLY A 237 14.82 20.64 -16.26
N GLU A 238 14.24 20.29 -17.42
CA GLU A 238 12.82 20.50 -17.65
C GLU A 238 11.99 19.78 -16.56
N PRO A 239 10.95 20.44 -16.00
CA PRO A 239 10.07 19.82 -15.01
C PRO A 239 9.49 18.54 -15.62
N ASN A 240 9.71 17.40 -14.97
CA ASN A 240 9.07 16.15 -15.36
C ASN A 240 7.63 16.19 -14.81
N PRO A 241 6.62 16.39 -15.64
CA PRO A 241 5.24 16.53 -15.16
C PRO A 241 4.84 15.27 -14.42
N SER A 242 4.45 15.46 -13.18
CA SER A 242 4.03 14.36 -12.30
C SER A 242 2.79 13.65 -12.83
N PRO A 243 2.64 12.35 -12.59
CA PRO A 243 1.48 11.61 -13.04
C PRO A 243 0.17 12.22 -12.52
N HIS A 244 -0.76 12.46 -13.44
CA HIS A 244 -2.11 12.90 -13.12
C HIS A 244 -3.09 11.80 -13.53
N ILE A 245 -3.82 11.25 -12.56
CA ILE A 245 -4.70 10.11 -12.77
C ILE A 245 -6.14 10.55 -12.50
N ARG A 246 -7.01 10.34 -13.49
CA ARG A 246 -8.46 10.53 -13.37
C ARG A 246 -9.17 9.20 -13.43
N TYR A 247 -10.16 9.04 -12.57
CA TYR A 247 -10.98 7.83 -12.44
C TYR A 247 -12.41 8.15 -12.85
N THR A 248 -12.99 7.28 -13.65
CA THR A 248 -14.42 7.33 -14.01
C THR A 248 -15.03 5.98 -13.71
N ILE A 249 -15.93 5.92 -12.73
CA ILE A 249 -16.68 4.71 -12.42
C ILE A 249 -17.77 4.55 -13.47
N LEU A 250 -17.75 3.41 -14.16
CA LEU A 250 -18.66 3.09 -15.24
C LEU A 250 -19.78 2.14 -14.80
N LYS A 251 -19.52 1.30 -13.79
CA LYS A 251 -20.49 0.30 -13.29
C LYS A 251 -20.24 -0.03 -11.83
N THR A 252 -21.33 -0.22 -11.09
CA THR A 252 -21.34 -0.73 -9.71
C THR A 252 -22.21 -1.97 -9.60
N ASP A 253 -22.00 -2.80 -8.57
CA ASP A 253 -22.86 -3.93 -8.22
C ASP A 253 -23.97 -3.54 -7.23
N GLY A 254 -24.76 -4.53 -6.80
CA GLY A 254 -25.85 -4.33 -5.85
C GLY A 254 -25.41 -3.91 -4.44
N HIS A 255 -24.14 -4.11 -4.06
CA HIS A 255 -23.57 -3.66 -2.80
C HIS A 255 -22.94 -2.26 -2.88
N GLY A 256 -22.93 -1.65 -4.08
CA GLY A 256 -22.32 -0.35 -4.35
C GLY A 256 -20.80 -0.41 -4.56
N ASN A 257 -20.23 -1.59 -4.78
CA ASN A 257 -18.84 -1.73 -5.19
C ASN A 257 -18.73 -1.43 -6.69
N TRP A 258 -17.74 -0.67 -7.10
CA TRP A 258 -17.50 -0.49 -8.53
C TRP A 258 -16.94 -1.79 -9.14
N THR A 259 -17.51 -2.17 -10.28
CA THR A 259 -17.13 -3.37 -11.04
C THR A 259 -16.48 -3.03 -12.35
N LYS A 260 -16.62 -1.80 -12.82
CA LYS A 260 -15.91 -1.29 -14.00
C LYS A 260 -15.55 0.17 -13.82
N ALA A 261 -14.30 0.51 -14.10
CA ALA A 261 -13.80 1.87 -14.10
C ALA A 261 -12.89 2.12 -15.29
N LYS A 262 -12.80 3.37 -15.69
CA LYS A 262 -11.83 3.89 -16.65
C LYS A 262 -10.85 4.77 -15.93
N THR A 263 -9.55 4.59 -16.16
CA THR A 263 -8.52 5.51 -15.70
C THR A 263 -7.88 6.20 -16.89
N MET A 264 -7.64 7.48 -16.75
CA MET A 264 -6.85 8.26 -17.68
C MET A 264 -5.61 8.75 -16.94
N VAL A 265 -4.45 8.35 -17.41
CA VAL A 265 -3.16 8.70 -16.81
C VAL A 265 -2.42 9.62 -17.76
N THR A 266 -2.04 10.80 -17.27
CA THR A 266 -1.16 11.72 -17.99
C THR A 266 0.19 11.73 -17.27
N GLU A 267 1.25 11.34 -17.97
CA GLU A 267 2.61 11.26 -17.45
C GLU A 267 3.58 11.74 -18.52
N SER A 268 4.48 12.66 -18.18
CA SER A 268 5.50 13.21 -19.10
C SER A 268 4.88 13.70 -20.44
N GLY A 269 3.76 14.41 -20.37
CA GLY A 269 3.04 14.93 -21.53
C GLY A 269 2.32 13.89 -22.40
N LYS A 270 2.36 12.61 -22.02
CA LYS A 270 1.64 11.52 -22.70
C LYS A 270 0.43 11.11 -21.88
N THR A 271 -0.67 10.87 -22.57
CA THR A 271 -1.90 10.37 -21.94
C THR A 271 -2.20 8.98 -22.46
N TYR A 272 -2.49 8.05 -21.56
CA TYR A 272 -2.97 6.72 -21.88
C TYR A 272 -4.20 6.39 -21.04
N THR A 273 -4.99 5.46 -21.54
CA THR A 273 -6.23 5.03 -20.91
C THR A 273 -6.16 3.57 -20.54
N CYS A 274 -6.63 3.26 -19.33
CA CYS A 274 -6.84 1.88 -18.92
C CYS A 274 -8.29 1.65 -18.53
N THR A 275 -8.81 0.47 -18.85
CA THR A 275 -10.07 -0.05 -18.32
C THR A 275 -9.74 -1.04 -17.22
N ILE A 276 -10.42 -0.89 -16.09
CA ILE A 276 -10.28 -1.77 -14.93
C ILE A 276 -11.64 -2.44 -14.73
N GLU A 277 -11.64 -3.77 -14.66
CA GLU A 277 -12.83 -4.57 -14.39
C GLU A 277 -12.61 -5.42 -13.15
N ARG A 278 -13.63 -5.51 -12.29
CA ARG A 278 -13.65 -6.35 -11.11
C ARG A 278 -14.75 -7.38 -11.18
N VAL A 279 -14.40 -8.61 -10.85
CA VAL A 279 -15.37 -9.69 -10.55
C VAL A 279 -15.31 -9.90 -9.04
N ILE A 280 -16.44 -9.69 -8.38
CA ILE A 280 -16.54 -9.77 -6.91
C ILE A 280 -17.49 -10.89 -6.56
N SER A 281 -17.06 -11.81 -5.69
CA SER A 281 -17.92 -12.83 -5.10
C SER A 281 -18.10 -12.56 -3.60
N TYR A 282 -19.23 -13.02 -3.07
CA TYR A 282 -19.65 -12.75 -1.70
C TYR A 282 -19.86 -14.06 -0.93
N TYR A 283 -19.76 -14.00 0.37
CA TYR A 283 -20.29 -15.04 1.26
C TYR A 283 -21.82 -15.00 1.24
N GLU A 284 -22.45 -16.16 1.32
CA GLU A 284 -23.90 -16.34 1.45
C GLU A 284 -24.38 -16.02 2.87
#